data_c18c19bc7e947ad41784c955d36be755
#
_entry.id   c18c19bc7e947ad41784c955d36be755
#
_cell.length_a   1.000
_cell.length_b   1.000
_cell.length_c   1.000
_cell.angle_alpha   90.00
_cell.angle_beta   90.00
_cell.angle_gamma   90.00
#
_symmetry.space_group_name_H-M   'P 1'
#
loop_
_entity.id
_entity.type
_entity.pdbx_description
1 polymer ?
#
loop_
_entity_poly.entity_id
_entity_poly.type
_entity_poly.pdbx_seq_one_letter_code
_entity_poly.pdbx_strand_id
1 'polypeptide(L)'
;MTVEKILTIARSQLGIKENPPNSNRVKFNTAYYGQEVSGSAYPWCCAFVWWVFREAGASGLFYGGKRTASCSTLLGFHKAQAVRENYLPGDIIFFNFDGKRNTQHVGICEGWDGQYITTIDGNTAPTNEANGGAVMRRRRPKKYIVGAYRPTYEEDNMDQSKFNQMFRTAMAEYRNSLRDNDSSTYSEAARRYVVEKGIFSGSGTAPDGQPNFMWEDLLTREQCAQVLYNFALKHGLA
;
A
#
# COMPACT_ATOMS: atom_id res chain seq x y z
N MET A 1 13.74 1.94 6.03
CA MET A 1 12.37 2.54 6.08
C MET A 1 11.85 2.65 4.66
N THR A 2 10.72 2.03 4.35
CA THR A 2 10.18 1.95 2.99
C THR A 2 9.14 3.04 2.71
N VAL A 3 8.97 3.38 1.44
CA VAL A 3 7.93 4.31 0.96
C VAL A 3 6.54 3.83 1.36
N GLU A 4 6.27 2.52 1.21
CA GLU A 4 4.95 1.95 1.48
C GLU A 4 4.54 2.12 2.96
N LYS A 5 5.47 2.03 3.89
CA LYS A 5 5.16 2.28 5.32
C LYS A 5 4.73 3.73 5.56
N ILE A 6 5.39 4.70 4.93
CA ILE A 6 4.99 6.13 4.99
C ILE A 6 3.58 6.31 4.43
N LEU A 7 3.32 5.77 3.23
CA LEU A 7 2.03 5.92 2.57
C LEU A 7 0.91 5.20 3.31
N THR A 8 1.16 4.03 3.86
CA THR A 8 0.17 3.29 4.68
C THR A 8 -0.24 4.10 5.90
N ILE A 9 0.72 4.72 6.61
CA ILE A 9 0.42 5.57 7.77
C ILE A 9 -0.34 6.82 7.32
N ALA A 10 0.07 7.49 6.24
CA ALA A 10 -0.62 8.66 5.74
C ALA A 10 -2.06 8.34 5.30
N ARG A 11 -2.27 7.24 4.57
CA ARG A 11 -3.59 6.76 4.12
C ARG A 11 -4.52 6.44 5.27
N SER A 12 -4.02 5.86 6.35
CA SER A 12 -4.82 5.54 7.55
C SER A 12 -5.35 6.77 8.27
N GLN A 13 -4.86 7.98 7.94
CA GLN A 13 -5.33 9.24 8.51
C GLN A 13 -6.38 9.96 7.65
N LEU A 14 -6.71 9.45 6.46
CA LEU A 14 -7.72 10.07 5.59
C LEU A 14 -9.05 10.24 6.34
N GLY A 15 -9.64 11.42 6.22
CA GLY A 15 -10.91 11.76 6.87
C GLY A 15 -10.78 12.32 8.30
N ILE A 16 -9.59 12.31 8.92
CA ILE A 16 -9.37 13.01 10.20
C ILE A 16 -9.60 14.50 9.99
N LYS A 17 -10.33 15.12 10.91
CA LYS A 17 -10.73 16.54 10.86
C LYS A 17 -10.39 17.24 12.17
N GLU A 18 -10.31 18.56 12.07
CA GLU A 18 -10.31 19.44 13.24
C GLU A 18 -11.60 19.33 14.04
N ASN A 19 -11.47 19.46 15.35
CA ASN A 19 -12.63 19.53 16.24
C ASN A 19 -12.38 20.59 17.34
N PRO A 20 -13.16 21.70 17.35
CA PRO A 20 -14.21 22.08 16.37
C PRO A 20 -13.66 22.44 15.00
N PRO A 21 -14.51 22.51 13.94
CA PRO A 21 -14.09 22.93 12.61
C PRO A 21 -13.43 24.32 12.60
N ASN A 22 -12.44 24.51 11.73
CA ASN A 22 -11.65 25.75 11.56
C ASN A 22 -10.86 26.19 12.82
N SER A 23 -10.55 25.25 13.71
CA SER A 23 -9.86 25.55 14.97
C SER A 23 -8.36 25.26 14.95
N ASN A 24 -7.86 24.52 13.94
CA ASN A 24 -6.53 23.90 13.95
C ASN A 24 -6.31 22.94 15.14
N ARG A 25 -7.37 22.61 15.89
CA ARG A 25 -7.32 21.63 16.99
C ARG A 25 -7.45 20.23 16.43
N VAL A 26 -6.32 19.52 16.40
CA VAL A 26 -6.20 18.19 15.80
C VAL A 26 -5.06 17.42 16.46
N LYS A 27 -5.15 16.11 16.48
CA LYS A 27 -4.13 15.25 17.12
C LYS A 27 -2.70 15.47 16.63
N PHE A 28 -2.51 15.88 15.37
CA PHE A 28 -1.18 16.14 14.80
C PHE A 28 -0.53 17.36 15.46
N ASN A 29 -1.30 18.43 15.69
CA ASN A 29 -0.85 19.60 16.43
C ASN A 29 -0.60 19.26 17.90
N THR A 30 -1.51 18.52 18.54
CA THR A 30 -1.28 18.09 19.93
C THR A 30 0.02 17.31 20.07
N ALA A 31 0.29 16.39 19.15
CA ALA A 31 1.53 15.62 19.14
C ALA A 31 2.77 16.49 18.84
N TYR A 32 2.62 17.48 17.96
CA TYR A 32 3.72 18.38 17.57
C TYR A 32 4.09 19.34 18.71
N TYR A 33 3.10 19.99 19.34
CA TYR A 33 3.33 20.98 20.40
C TYR A 33 3.48 20.36 21.79
N GLY A 34 3.10 19.10 21.97
CA GLY A 34 3.10 18.41 23.27
C GLY A 34 1.91 18.76 24.15
N GLN A 35 0.98 19.59 23.64
CA GLN A 35 -0.25 20.00 24.29
C GLN A 35 -1.30 20.34 23.25
N GLU A 36 -2.56 20.38 23.65
CA GLU A 36 -3.62 20.83 22.80
C GLU A 36 -3.47 22.33 22.46
N VAL A 37 -3.56 22.67 21.19
CA VAL A 37 -3.49 24.05 20.68
C VAL A 37 -4.65 24.33 19.74
N SER A 38 -5.04 25.60 19.63
CA SER A 38 -6.14 26.05 18.78
C SER A 38 -5.88 27.45 18.25
N GLY A 39 -6.45 27.79 17.09
CA GLY A 39 -6.37 29.12 16.49
C GLY A 39 -5.49 29.19 15.26
N SER A 40 -5.58 30.32 14.55
CA SER A 40 -4.97 30.53 13.23
C SER A 40 -3.42 30.48 13.21
N ALA A 41 -2.79 30.59 14.38
CA ALA A 41 -1.32 30.49 14.50
C ALA A 41 -0.78 29.06 14.33
N TYR A 42 -1.65 28.06 14.25
CA TYR A 42 -1.28 26.64 14.26
C TYR A 42 -1.68 25.88 12.98
N PRO A 43 -1.31 26.33 11.76
CA PRO A 43 -1.53 25.56 10.55
C PRO A 43 -0.75 24.24 10.64
N TRP A 44 -1.37 23.12 10.23
CA TRP A 44 -0.83 21.81 10.55
C TRP A 44 -0.48 20.91 9.35
N CYS A 45 -0.42 21.45 8.14
CA CYS A 45 0.00 20.66 6.97
C CYS A 45 1.41 20.05 7.18
N CYS A 46 2.37 20.86 7.62
CA CYS A 46 3.72 20.40 7.89
C CYS A 46 3.82 19.54 9.16
N ALA A 47 3.02 19.83 10.20
CA ALA A 47 2.94 19.01 11.40
C ALA A 47 2.35 17.62 11.11
N PHE A 48 1.41 17.51 10.15
CA PHE A 48 0.91 16.23 9.65
C PHE A 48 2.01 15.39 9.02
N VAL A 49 2.78 15.97 8.09
CA VAL A 49 3.90 15.26 7.44
C VAL A 49 4.92 14.82 8.49
N TRP A 50 5.31 15.71 9.42
CA TRP A 50 6.19 15.35 10.53
C TRP A 50 5.63 14.19 11.34
N TRP A 51 4.34 14.19 11.66
CA TRP A 51 3.69 13.14 12.44
C TRP A 51 3.76 11.79 11.71
N VAL A 52 3.48 11.76 10.41
CA VAL A 52 3.58 10.54 9.60
C VAL A 52 4.98 9.95 9.64
N PHE A 53 6.01 10.78 9.45
CA PHE A 53 7.40 10.33 9.51
C PHE A 53 7.81 9.86 10.92
N ARG A 54 7.30 10.51 11.96
CA ARG A 54 7.53 10.07 13.34
C ARG A 54 6.93 8.69 13.62
N GLU A 55 5.65 8.50 13.28
CA GLU A 55 4.96 7.21 13.46
C GLU A 55 5.60 6.09 12.64
N ALA A 56 6.16 6.42 11.51
CA ALA A 56 6.92 5.46 10.71
C ALA A 56 8.27 5.08 11.34
N GLY A 57 8.77 5.82 12.33
CA GLY A 57 10.14 5.70 12.84
C GLY A 57 11.19 6.32 11.91
N ALA A 58 10.78 7.27 11.05
CA ALA A 58 11.58 7.89 9.99
C ALA A 58 11.87 9.37 10.21
N SER A 59 11.85 9.85 11.46
CA SER A 59 12.08 11.27 11.80
C SER A 59 13.36 11.85 11.21
N GLY A 60 14.40 11.03 11.03
CA GLY A 60 15.65 11.42 10.37
C GLY A 60 15.46 11.88 8.93
N LEU A 61 14.51 11.28 8.20
CA LEU A 61 14.22 11.61 6.81
C LEU A 61 13.36 12.87 6.66
N PHE A 62 12.63 13.27 7.71
CA PHE A 62 11.79 14.46 7.68
C PHE A 62 12.62 15.75 7.83
N TYR A 63 13.35 15.90 8.93
CA TYR A 63 14.12 17.12 9.22
C TYR A 63 15.36 16.81 10.07
N GLY A 64 16.12 15.77 9.69
CA GLY A 64 17.32 15.35 10.43
C GLY A 64 17.04 14.95 11.87
N GLY A 65 15.88 14.34 12.13
CA GLY A 65 15.44 13.94 13.48
C GLY A 65 14.78 15.06 14.30
N LYS A 66 14.82 16.31 13.82
CA LYS A 66 14.16 17.47 14.42
C LYS A 66 12.72 17.61 13.93
N ARG A 67 12.01 18.65 14.38
CA ARG A 67 10.67 18.99 13.94
C ARG A 67 10.59 20.44 13.44
N THR A 68 9.77 20.67 12.43
CA THR A 68 9.40 22.02 11.96
C THR A 68 7.93 22.00 11.48
N ALA A 69 7.19 23.06 11.76
CA ALA A 69 5.86 23.31 11.20
C ALA A 69 5.91 24.27 10.00
N SER A 70 7.10 24.73 9.63
CA SER A 70 7.33 25.67 8.52
C SER A 70 7.68 24.93 7.23
N CYS A 71 6.83 25.02 6.22
CA CYS A 71 7.06 24.45 4.89
C CYS A 71 8.34 25.00 4.25
N SER A 72 8.60 26.32 4.37
CA SER A 72 9.81 26.95 3.80
C SER A 72 11.09 26.48 4.49
N THR A 73 11.06 26.32 5.81
CA THR A 73 12.19 25.76 6.57
C THR A 73 12.48 24.32 6.16
N LEU A 74 11.44 23.49 6.02
CA LEU A 74 11.59 22.11 5.60
C LEU A 74 12.17 22.00 4.18
N LEU A 75 11.62 22.75 3.22
CA LEU A 75 12.13 22.77 1.85
C LEU A 75 13.57 23.27 1.79
N GLY A 76 13.90 24.31 2.57
CA GLY A 76 15.26 24.86 2.63
C GLY A 76 16.29 23.86 3.15
N PHE A 77 15.92 23.03 4.12
CA PHE A 77 16.79 21.99 4.67
C PHE A 77 17.13 20.91 3.63
N HIS A 78 16.19 20.55 2.78
CA HIS A 78 16.33 19.48 1.79
C HIS A 78 16.76 19.93 0.39
N LYS A 79 17.41 21.08 0.25
CA LYS A 79 17.85 21.60 -1.06
C LYS A 79 18.69 20.61 -1.87
N ALA A 80 19.54 19.83 -1.23
CA ALA A 80 20.39 18.84 -1.89
C ALA A 80 19.62 17.63 -2.43
N GLN A 81 18.39 17.38 -1.93
CA GLN A 81 17.50 16.29 -2.32
C GLN A 81 16.34 16.79 -3.19
N ALA A 82 16.44 18.00 -3.74
CA ALA A 82 15.39 18.64 -4.51
C ALA A 82 15.04 17.84 -5.77
N VAL A 83 13.75 17.62 -6.00
CA VAL A 83 13.17 16.97 -7.17
C VAL A 83 12.43 18.02 -7.99
N ARG A 84 12.63 18.06 -9.31
CA ARG A 84 12.00 19.04 -10.21
C ARG A 84 10.99 18.43 -11.17
N GLU A 85 11.16 17.15 -11.46
CA GLU A 85 10.34 16.37 -12.40
C GLU A 85 10.29 14.91 -11.96
N ASN A 86 9.40 14.13 -12.55
CA ASN A 86 9.27 12.69 -12.28
C ASN A 86 9.08 12.39 -10.79
N TYR A 87 8.05 13.02 -10.21
CA TYR A 87 7.69 12.79 -8.81
C TYR A 87 7.30 11.34 -8.59
N LEU A 88 7.77 10.77 -7.48
CA LEU A 88 7.51 9.39 -7.10
C LEU A 88 6.67 9.33 -5.81
N PRO A 89 5.95 8.23 -5.57
CA PRO A 89 5.34 7.98 -4.28
C PRO A 89 6.34 8.18 -3.12
N GLY A 90 5.92 8.87 -2.08
CA GLY A 90 6.77 9.21 -0.93
C GLY A 90 7.53 10.54 -1.05
N ASP A 91 7.62 11.16 -2.23
CA ASP A 91 8.18 12.51 -2.35
C ASP A 91 7.36 13.52 -1.53
N ILE A 92 8.02 14.48 -0.95
CA ILE A 92 7.38 15.59 -0.21
C ILE A 92 7.24 16.77 -1.14
N ILE A 93 6.01 17.19 -1.37
CA ILE A 93 5.64 18.18 -2.38
C ILE A 93 5.20 19.48 -1.71
N PHE A 94 5.75 20.59 -2.13
CA PHE A 94 5.41 21.92 -1.64
C PHE A 94 4.62 22.69 -2.69
N PHE A 95 3.57 23.35 -2.24
CA PHE A 95 2.64 24.05 -3.11
C PHE A 95 2.57 25.54 -2.82
N ASN A 96 2.24 26.30 -3.89
CA ASN A 96 1.78 27.66 -3.84
C ASN A 96 0.54 27.82 -4.73
N PHE A 97 -0.47 28.52 -4.23
CA PHE A 97 -1.76 28.65 -4.92
C PHE A 97 -2.04 30.09 -5.39
N ASP A 98 -1.18 31.07 -5.03
CA ASP A 98 -1.36 32.49 -5.36
C ASP A 98 -0.39 33.02 -6.44
N GLY A 99 0.39 32.13 -7.05
CA GLY A 99 1.36 32.46 -8.11
C GLY A 99 2.68 33.05 -7.61
N LYS A 100 2.89 33.17 -6.31
CA LYS A 100 4.17 33.59 -5.72
C LYS A 100 5.13 32.41 -5.59
N ARG A 101 6.39 32.68 -5.24
CA ARG A 101 7.44 31.64 -5.13
C ARG A 101 7.64 31.12 -3.70
N ASN A 102 6.80 31.53 -2.75
CA ASN A 102 6.83 31.01 -1.38
C ASN A 102 6.04 29.71 -1.25
N THR A 103 6.35 28.92 -0.25
CA THR A 103 5.61 27.70 0.07
C THR A 103 4.42 28.04 0.98
N GLN A 104 3.22 27.59 0.60
CA GLN A 104 2.01 27.76 1.40
C GLN A 104 1.50 26.46 2.00
N HIS A 105 1.84 25.32 1.39
CA HIS A 105 1.31 24.04 1.76
C HIS A 105 2.28 22.91 1.45
N VAL A 106 2.08 21.73 2.07
CA VAL A 106 2.89 20.54 1.86
C VAL A 106 2.02 19.29 1.91
N GLY A 107 2.34 18.30 1.08
CA GLY A 107 1.72 17.00 1.07
C GLY A 107 2.71 15.89 0.75
N ILE A 108 2.30 14.64 0.96
CA ILE A 108 3.07 13.44 0.64
C ILE A 108 2.57 12.91 -0.70
N CYS A 109 3.45 12.78 -1.68
CA CYS A 109 3.11 12.25 -3.01
C CYS A 109 2.62 10.81 -2.92
N GLU A 110 1.50 10.53 -3.55
CA GLU A 110 0.94 9.19 -3.73
C GLU A 110 1.02 8.73 -5.19
N GLY A 111 1.09 9.67 -6.14
CA GLY A 111 1.23 9.38 -7.55
C GLY A 111 1.42 10.62 -8.40
N TRP A 112 2.00 10.42 -9.59
CA TRP A 112 2.26 11.43 -10.61
C TRP A 112 1.98 10.86 -11.99
N ASP A 113 1.22 11.57 -12.83
CA ASP A 113 0.84 11.14 -14.18
C ASP A 113 1.50 11.95 -15.32
N GLY A 114 2.47 12.80 -14.99
CA GLY A 114 3.14 13.70 -15.94
C GLY A 114 2.52 15.10 -15.97
N GLN A 115 1.28 15.27 -15.51
CA GLN A 115 0.55 16.54 -15.55
C GLN A 115 -0.05 16.91 -14.18
N TYR A 116 -0.56 15.92 -13.46
CA TYR A 116 -1.20 16.07 -12.16
C TYR A 116 -0.50 15.24 -11.11
N ILE A 117 -0.40 15.83 -9.92
CA ILE A 117 0.11 15.14 -8.74
C ILE A 117 -1.04 14.78 -7.80
N THR A 118 -1.01 13.55 -7.31
CA THR A 118 -1.89 13.09 -6.24
C THR A 118 -1.10 13.03 -4.94
N THR A 119 -1.60 13.71 -3.91
CA THR A 119 -0.96 13.77 -2.59
C THR A 119 -1.94 13.46 -1.47
N ILE A 120 -1.42 13.02 -0.31
CA ILE A 120 -2.14 12.98 0.94
C ILE A 120 -1.68 14.18 1.78
N ASP A 121 -2.62 15.03 2.12
CA ASP A 121 -2.38 16.31 2.75
C ASP A 121 -3.14 16.43 4.07
N GLY A 122 -2.49 16.98 5.08
CA GLY A 122 -3.17 17.52 6.26
C GLY A 122 -3.55 18.98 6.06
N ASN A 123 -4.53 19.46 6.82
CA ASN A 123 -4.95 20.85 6.84
C ASN A 123 -5.43 21.38 5.47
N THR A 124 -6.25 20.61 4.76
CA THR A 124 -6.75 20.95 3.43
C THR A 124 -8.26 20.75 3.31
N ALA A 125 -8.88 21.41 2.34
CA ALA A 125 -10.28 21.20 1.93
C ALA A 125 -10.46 21.50 0.44
N PRO A 126 -11.54 21.02 -0.21
CA PRO A 126 -11.83 21.34 -1.61
C PRO A 126 -11.93 22.84 -1.90
N THR A 127 -12.44 23.61 -0.95
CA THR A 127 -12.63 25.07 -1.05
C THR A 127 -11.49 25.89 -0.46
N ASN A 128 -10.54 25.25 0.23
CA ASN A 128 -9.38 25.89 0.82
C ASN A 128 -8.17 24.98 0.73
N GLU A 129 -7.39 25.16 -0.31
CA GLU A 129 -6.24 24.30 -0.64
C GLU A 129 -5.12 24.36 0.40
N ALA A 130 -4.91 25.53 1.01
CA ALA A 130 -3.80 25.79 1.90
C ALA A 130 -4.13 25.60 3.39
N ASN A 131 -5.40 25.69 3.78
CA ASN A 131 -5.83 25.67 5.19
C ASN A 131 -7.31 25.24 5.31
N GLY A 132 -7.58 23.94 5.23
CA GLY A 132 -8.95 23.44 5.09
C GLY A 132 -9.45 22.47 6.17
N GLY A 133 -8.65 22.18 7.18
CA GLY A 133 -9.09 21.49 8.39
C GLY A 133 -9.27 19.96 8.33
N ALA A 134 -8.84 19.28 7.27
CA ALA A 134 -8.95 17.83 7.16
C ALA A 134 -7.69 17.17 6.57
N VAL A 135 -7.55 15.84 6.77
CA VAL A 135 -6.62 15.00 6.00
C VAL A 135 -7.36 14.47 4.78
N MET A 136 -6.85 14.80 3.58
CA MET A 136 -7.51 14.43 2.33
C MET A 136 -6.50 13.97 1.28
N ARG A 137 -6.97 13.11 0.35
CA ARG A 137 -6.29 12.88 -0.92
C ARG A 137 -6.61 14.03 -1.86
N ARG A 138 -5.59 14.66 -2.42
CA ARG A 138 -5.72 15.82 -3.30
C ARG A 138 -5.05 15.55 -4.64
N ARG A 139 -5.69 15.93 -5.74
CA ARG A 139 -5.11 15.88 -7.09
C ARG A 139 -5.00 17.30 -7.64
N ARG A 140 -3.77 17.72 -7.97
CA ARG A 140 -3.46 19.08 -8.37
C ARG A 140 -2.58 19.14 -9.61
N PRO A 141 -2.74 20.15 -10.48
CA PRO A 141 -1.86 20.34 -11.63
C PRO A 141 -0.46 20.80 -11.21
N LYS A 142 0.55 20.43 -12.00
CA LYS A 142 1.98 20.74 -11.81
C LYS A 142 2.25 22.21 -11.51
N LYS A 143 1.46 23.12 -12.07
CA LYS A 143 1.66 24.59 -11.90
C LYS A 143 1.66 25.08 -10.46
N TYR A 144 1.07 24.32 -9.53
CA TYR A 144 1.05 24.70 -8.11
C TYR A 144 2.28 24.19 -7.34
N ILE A 145 3.11 23.32 -7.93
CA ILE A 145 4.31 22.82 -7.27
C ILE A 145 5.40 23.85 -7.35
N VAL A 146 5.90 24.29 -6.18
CA VAL A 146 7.01 25.25 -6.07
C VAL A 146 8.29 24.61 -5.55
N GLY A 147 8.23 23.38 -5.10
CA GLY A 147 9.37 22.58 -4.69
C GLY A 147 8.96 21.17 -4.30
N ALA A 148 9.93 20.29 -4.30
CA ALA A 148 9.78 18.93 -3.82
C ALA A 148 11.13 18.40 -3.37
N TYR A 149 11.15 17.43 -2.46
CA TYR A 149 12.33 16.64 -2.17
C TYR A 149 11.99 15.16 -2.04
N ARG A 150 12.97 14.31 -2.32
CA ARG A 150 12.86 12.86 -2.18
C ARG A 150 13.65 12.42 -0.96
N PRO A 151 12.98 11.94 0.12
CA PRO A 151 13.67 11.28 1.21
C PRO A 151 14.42 10.05 0.71
N THR A 152 15.60 9.79 1.27
CA THR A 152 16.38 8.58 0.95
C THR A 152 15.76 7.38 1.67
N TYR A 153 14.77 6.79 1.05
CA TYR A 153 14.16 5.56 1.56
C TYR A 153 15.09 4.37 1.33
N GLU A 154 14.99 3.38 2.22
CA GLU A 154 15.54 2.06 1.91
C GLU A 154 14.77 1.50 0.72
N GLU A 155 15.47 1.03 -0.27
CA GLU A 155 14.83 0.27 -1.35
C GLU A 155 14.20 -0.98 -0.75
N ASP A 156 12.97 -1.29 -1.13
CA ASP A 156 12.38 -2.61 -0.92
C ASP A 156 13.12 -3.59 -1.86
N ASN A 157 14.36 -3.86 -1.53
CA ASN A 157 15.14 -4.84 -2.27
C ASN A 157 14.46 -6.20 -2.10
N MET A 158 13.64 -6.53 -3.09
CA MET A 158 13.13 -7.87 -3.29
C MET A 158 14.32 -8.72 -3.76
N ASP A 159 15.10 -9.22 -2.80
CA ASP A 159 16.12 -10.21 -3.16
C ASP A 159 15.45 -11.53 -3.60
N GLN A 160 16.20 -12.37 -4.30
CA GLN A 160 15.70 -13.65 -4.82
C GLN A 160 15.19 -14.55 -3.69
N SER A 161 15.77 -14.48 -2.49
CA SER A 161 15.34 -15.26 -1.33
C SER A 161 13.96 -14.83 -0.83
N LYS A 162 13.74 -13.53 -0.67
CA LYS A 162 12.46 -12.96 -0.26
C LYS A 162 11.37 -13.22 -1.30
N PHE A 163 11.68 -13.06 -2.59
CA PHE A 163 10.78 -13.44 -3.67
C PHE A 163 10.40 -14.93 -3.61
N ASN A 164 11.39 -15.81 -3.49
CA ASN A 164 11.14 -17.25 -3.41
C ASN A 164 10.29 -17.62 -2.20
N GLN A 165 10.51 -16.98 -1.05
CA GLN A 165 9.69 -17.19 0.15
C GLN A 165 8.24 -16.74 -0.06
N MET A 166 8.03 -15.54 -0.59
CA MET A 166 6.69 -15.01 -0.88
C MET A 166 5.96 -15.87 -1.91
N PHE A 167 6.66 -16.30 -2.98
CA PHE A 167 6.11 -17.16 -4.00
C PHE A 167 5.67 -18.52 -3.43
N ARG A 168 6.50 -19.16 -2.60
CA ARG A 168 6.15 -20.43 -1.93
C ARG A 168 4.94 -20.27 -1.02
N THR A 169 4.85 -19.18 -0.26
CA THR A 169 3.70 -18.90 0.60
C THR A 169 2.43 -18.72 -0.22
N ALA A 170 2.46 -17.89 -1.26
CA ALA A 170 1.31 -17.66 -2.14
C ALA A 170 0.85 -18.94 -2.84
N MET A 171 1.79 -19.78 -3.31
CA MET A 171 1.46 -21.08 -3.92
C MET A 171 0.86 -22.06 -2.91
N ALA A 172 1.33 -22.07 -1.67
CA ALA A 172 0.77 -22.90 -0.62
C ALA A 172 -0.64 -22.46 -0.23
N GLU A 173 -0.88 -21.15 -0.11
CA GLU A 173 -2.21 -20.57 0.15
C GLU A 173 -3.17 -20.88 -0.99
N TYR A 174 -2.75 -20.69 -2.24
CA TYR A 174 -3.54 -21.03 -3.42
C TYR A 174 -3.93 -22.52 -3.43
N ARG A 175 -2.96 -23.43 -3.24
CA ARG A 175 -3.25 -24.88 -3.20
C ARG A 175 -4.16 -25.26 -2.02
N ASN A 176 -4.04 -24.57 -0.88
CA ASN A 176 -4.94 -24.80 0.24
C ASN A 176 -6.37 -24.34 -0.05
N SER A 177 -6.56 -23.29 -0.86
CA SER A 177 -7.90 -22.83 -1.26
C SER A 177 -8.62 -23.80 -2.20
N LEU A 178 -7.89 -24.72 -2.83
CA LEU A 178 -8.45 -25.75 -3.73
C LEU A 178 -8.83 -27.07 -2.99
N ARG A 179 -8.73 -27.10 -1.66
CA ARG A 179 -9.00 -28.31 -0.84
C ARG A 179 -10.45 -28.47 -0.44
N ASP A 180 -11.39 -28.15 -1.30
CA ASP A 180 -12.83 -28.15 -1.01
C ASP A 180 -13.65 -29.15 -1.86
N ASN A 181 -13.01 -29.86 -2.80
CA ASN A 181 -13.64 -30.69 -3.81
C ASN A 181 -14.57 -29.95 -4.79
N ASP A 182 -14.56 -28.62 -4.80
CA ASP A 182 -15.28 -27.84 -5.80
C ASP A 182 -14.84 -28.22 -7.21
N SER A 183 -15.78 -28.18 -8.15
CA SER A 183 -15.51 -28.62 -9.51
C SER A 183 -16.64 -28.23 -10.46
N SER A 184 -16.28 -28.03 -11.72
CA SER A 184 -17.24 -27.72 -12.77
C SER A 184 -18.15 -28.88 -13.10
N THR A 185 -19.42 -28.60 -13.41
CA THR A 185 -20.44 -29.63 -13.74
C THR A 185 -20.13 -30.43 -14.99
N TYR A 186 -19.42 -29.87 -15.98
CA TYR A 186 -19.10 -30.52 -17.24
C TYR A 186 -18.32 -31.85 -17.08
N SER A 187 -17.53 -31.97 -16.00
CA SER A 187 -16.66 -33.14 -15.75
C SER A 187 -17.24 -34.14 -14.76
N GLU A 188 -18.50 -33.98 -14.30
CA GLU A 188 -19.11 -34.84 -13.28
C GLU A 188 -19.09 -36.33 -13.60
N ALA A 189 -19.48 -36.70 -14.81
CA ALA A 189 -19.48 -38.10 -15.25
C ALA A 189 -18.06 -38.70 -15.28
N ALA A 190 -17.08 -37.91 -15.73
CA ALA A 190 -15.68 -38.34 -15.78
C ALA A 190 -15.09 -38.49 -14.38
N ARG A 191 -15.35 -37.55 -13.47
CA ARG A 191 -14.91 -37.63 -12.07
C ARG A 191 -15.47 -38.86 -11.37
N ARG A 192 -16.78 -39.12 -11.50
CA ARG A 192 -17.43 -40.29 -10.95
C ARG A 192 -16.76 -41.55 -11.46
N TYR A 193 -16.58 -41.68 -12.77
CA TYR A 193 -15.95 -42.84 -13.39
C TYR A 193 -14.56 -43.14 -12.85
N VAL A 194 -13.66 -42.11 -12.80
CA VAL A 194 -12.27 -42.33 -12.36
C VAL A 194 -12.16 -42.66 -10.87
N VAL A 195 -13.08 -42.17 -10.04
CA VAL A 195 -13.16 -42.50 -8.61
C VAL A 195 -13.71 -43.90 -8.39
N GLU A 196 -14.86 -44.23 -8.99
CA GLU A 196 -15.48 -45.56 -8.88
C GLU A 196 -14.59 -46.69 -9.39
N LYS A 197 -13.81 -46.41 -10.42
CA LYS A 197 -12.83 -47.37 -10.97
C LYS A 197 -11.51 -47.40 -10.22
N GLY A 198 -11.30 -46.52 -9.22
CA GLY A 198 -10.05 -46.43 -8.47
C GLY A 198 -8.86 -46.02 -9.32
N ILE A 199 -9.11 -45.28 -10.41
CA ILE A 199 -8.06 -44.70 -11.27
C ILE A 199 -7.49 -43.47 -10.60
N PHE A 200 -8.37 -42.69 -9.96
CA PHE A 200 -8.02 -41.51 -9.22
C PHE A 200 -8.39 -41.64 -7.75
N SER A 201 -7.48 -41.32 -6.83
CA SER A 201 -7.73 -41.35 -5.40
C SER A 201 -7.33 -40.00 -4.78
N GLY A 202 -8.16 -39.51 -3.89
CA GLY A 202 -7.88 -38.29 -3.16
C GLY A 202 -6.71 -38.42 -2.16
N SER A 203 -6.16 -37.31 -1.73
CA SER A 203 -5.13 -37.23 -0.69
C SER A 203 -5.62 -36.44 0.51
N GLY A 204 -5.72 -37.08 1.67
CA GLY A 204 -6.24 -36.46 2.89
C GLY A 204 -7.77 -36.31 2.86
N THR A 205 -8.30 -35.40 3.68
CA THR A 205 -9.74 -35.19 3.85
C THR A 205 -10.08 -33.72 3.54
N ALA A 206 -11.11 -33.53 2.72
CA ALA A 206 -11.68 -32.21 2.44
C ALA A 206 -12.59 -31.73 3.59
N PRO A 207 -13.02 -30.47 3.64
CA PRO A 207 -13.89 -29.93 4.68
C PRO A 207 -15.25 -30.64 4.78
N ASP A 208 -15.73 -31.26 3.70
CA ASP A 208 -16.96 -32.04 3.62
C ASP A 208 -16.82 -33.48 4.21
N GLY A 209 -15.64 -33.84 4.71
CA GLY A 209 -15.33 -35.15 5.27
C GLY A 209 -15.03 -36.23 4.22
N GLN A 210 -15.06 -35.91 2.94
CA GLN A 210 -14.74 -36.83 1.84
C GLN A 210 -13.23 -36.81 1.52
N PRO A 211 -12.73 -37.82 0.77
CA PRO A 211 -11.37 -37.75 0.24
C PRO A 211 -11.18 -36.46 -0.56
N ASN A 212 -10.06 -35.77 -0.29
CA ASN A 212 -9.75 -34.53 -0.97
C ASN A 212 -9.15 -34.82 -2.35
N PHE A 213 -9.88 -34.52 -3.40
CA PHE A 213 -9.49 -34.78 -4.80
C PHE A 213 -8.80 -33.57 -5.43
N MET A 214 -8.97 -32.35 -4.91
CA MET A 214 -8.38 -31.12 -5.45
C MET A 214 -8.59 -30.99 -6.97
N TRP A 215 -9.85 -31.08 -7.42
CA TRP A 215 -10.18 -31.16 -8.85
C TRP A 215 -9.71 -29.97 -9.69
N GLU A 216 -9.48 -28.83 -9.05
CA GLU A 216 -9.04 -27.60 -9.69
C GLU A 216 -7.52 -27.36 -9.57
N ASP A 217 -6.76 -28.25 -8.89
CA ASP A 217 -5.31 -28.10 -8.74
C ASP A 217 -4.55 -28.60 -9.99
N LEU A 218 -3.33 -28.15 -10.13
CA LEU A 218 -2.43 -28.55 -11.20
C LEU A 218 -1.93 -29.98 -10.99
N LEU A 219 -2.05 -30.81 -12.01
CA LEU A 219 -1.55 -32.17 -12.01
C LEU A 219 -0.04 -32.19 -12.30
N THR A 220 0.73 -32.80 -11.41
CA THR A 220 2.16 -33.03 -11.68
C THR A 220 2.36 -34.14 -12.71
N ARG A 221 3.54 -34.18 -13.37
CA ARG A 221 3.89 -35.27 -14.31
C ARG A 221 3.88 -36.63 -13.64
N GLU A 222 4.33 -36.71 -12.38
CA GLU A 222 4.32 -37.92 -11.57
C GLU A 222 2.90 -38.40 -11.29
N GLN A 223 2.01 -37.50 -10.86
CA GLN A 223 0.59 -37.80 -10.65
C GLN A 223 -0.09 -38.23 -11.95
N CYS A 224 0.20 -37.59 -13.06
CA CYS A 224 -0.31 -37.96 -14.37
C CYS A 224 0.14 -39.38 -14.75
N ALA A 225 1.43 -39.69 -14.56
CA ALA A 225 1.95 -41.04 -14.83
C ALA A 225 1.25 -42.09 -13.96
N GLN A 226 1.03 -41.84 -12.67
CA GLN A 226 0.33 -42.74 -11.78
C GLN A 226 -1.12 -42.96 -12.18
N VAL A 227 -1.83 -41.92 -12.59
CA VAL A 227 -3.22 -42.01 -13.09
C VAL A 227 -3.29 -42.87 -14.35
N LEU A 228 -2.41 -42.64 -15.31
CA LEU A 228 -2.32 -43.43 -16.55
C LEU A 228 -1.97 -44.90 -16.27
N TYR A 229 -1.06 -45.14 -15.34
CA TYR A 229 -0.72 -46.52 -14.93
C TYR A 229 -1.90 -47.22 -14.28
N ASN A 230 -2.60 -46.58 -13.36
CA ASN A 230 -3.82 -47.12 -12.73
C ASN A 230 -4.90 -47.42 -13.79
N PHE A 231 -5.09 -46.56 -14.77
CA PHE A 231 -6.00 -46.78 -15.90
C PHE A 231 -5.60 -48.02 -16.70
N ALA A 232 -4.32 -48.14 -17.06
CA ALA A 232 -3.80 -49.30 -17.81
C ALA A 232 -4.04 -50.63 -17.07
N LEU A 233 -3.70 -50.65 -15.77
CA LEU A 233 -3.96 -51.84 -14.93
C LEU A 233 -5.45 -52.22 -14.89
N LYS A 234 -6.35 -51.26 -14.73
CA LYS A 234 -7.80 -51.49 -14.67
C LYS A 234 -8.39 -52.03 -15.98
N HIS A 235 -7.73 -51.76 -17.09
CA HIS A 235 -8.16 -52.17 -18.42
C HIS A 235 -7.33 -53.30 -19.03
N GLY A 236 -6.43 -53.90 -18.25
CA GLY A 236 -5.59 -55.01 -18.72
C GLY A 236 -4.61 -54.61 -19.83
N LEU A 237 -4.13 -53.34 -19.81
CA LEU A 237 -3.21 -52.79 -20.80
C LEU A 237 -1.77 -52.72 -20.28
N ALA A 238 -1.54 -53.04 -19.01
CA ALA A 238 -0.22 -53.06 -18.36
C ALA A 238 -0.05 -54.36 -17.55
#